data_8a1099c1e150cb924818a7588036e2f7
#
_entry.id   8a1099c1e150cb924818a7588036e2f7
#
_cell.length_a   1.000
_cell.length_b   1.000
_cell.length_c   1.000
_cell.angle_alpha   90.00
_cell.angle_beta   90.00
_cell.angle_gamma   90.00
#
_symmetry.space_group_name_H-M   'P 1'
#
loop_
_entity.id
_entity.type
_entity.pdbx_description
1 polymer ?
#
loop_
_entity_poly.entity_id
_entity_poly.type
_entity_poly.pdbx_seq_one_letter_code
_entity_poly.pdbx_strand_id
1 'polypeptide(L)'
;MGNVAHCIVGAFIGSMLFGGAAAAQGEVNVYSSREPTLIAPLIKAFGDKTGIKVNMIYVRDGMAERVAAEGANSPADVLLDVDIGRLVSTKGLGISQPVQSDVVTANIPAQYRDPEGHWIGISQRARVVYASKDRVAQDTITYEELADPKWKGKVCSRSGQHAYNIGLLASIIAHDGEEKAEAWARGVKGNLAKKPAGGDRDQAKAIFAGECDVGLANTYYMAAMQQNEKNPEQKQWAQSIKVLFPNAGDRGTHVNIAGAMLAKHAPNKANAVKLIEFLTSDDGQKIYAERVNEYPLKESVAISEIVGSWGKLKADTLAFDRIASLRKKASEIMDKVGFDSGPGN
;
A
#
# COMPACT_ATOMS: atom_id res chain seq x y z
N MET A 1 25.59 -91.08 19.92
CA MET A 1 25.69 -89.99 20.91
C MET A 1 25.97 -88.74 20.12
N GLY A 2 24.96 -88.04 19.73
CA GLY A 2 25.13 -86.81 18.87
C GLY A 2 24.40 -85.67 19.53
N ASN A 3 25.14 -84.59 19.78
CA ASN A 3 24.63 -83.34 20.30
C ASN A 3 24.10 -82.49 19.16
N VAL A 4 22.83 -82.14 19.30
CA VAL A 4 22.18 -81.16 18.39
C VAL A 4 22.36 -79.77 18.98
N ALA A 5 23.10 -78.91 18.24
CA ALA A 5 23.23 -77.50 18.59
C ALA A 5 22.08 -76.71 17.94
N HIS A 6 21.31 -76.02 18.73
CA HIS A 6 20.26 -75.10 18.30
C HIS A 6 20.87 -73.71 18.02
N CYS A 7 20.82 -73.26 16.77
CA CYS A 7 21.12 -71.88 16.39
C CYS A 7 19.85 -71.04 16.54
N ILE A 8 19.86 -70.07 17.46
CA ILE A 8 18.80 -69.03 17.58
C ILE A 8 19.18 -67.90 16.64
N VAL A 9 18.39 -67.73 15.58
CA VAL A 9 18.48 -66.57 14.68
C VAL A 9 17.64 -65.43 15.27
N GLY A 10 18.32 -64.45 15.80
CA GLY A 10 17.65 -63.21 16.26
C GLY A 10 17.37 -62.29 15.07
N ALA A 11 16.09 -62.09 14.76
CA ALA A 11 15.66 -61.09 13.77
C ALA A 11 15.70 -59.67 14.37
N PHE A 12 16.68 -58.87 13.95
CA PHE A 12 16.67 -57.42 14.21
C PHE A 12 15.69 -56.75 13.25
N ILE A 13 14.52 -56.31 13.75
CA ILE A 13 13.59 -55.46 13.03
C ILE A 13 14.13 -54.03 13.18
N GLY A 14 14.89 -53.55 12.19
CA GLY A 14 15.29 -52.14 12.09
C GLY A 14 14.08 -51.28 11.72
N SER A 15 13.56 -50.52 12.68
CA SER A 15 12.57 -49.47 12.41
C SER A 15 13.22 -48.35 11.58
N MET A 16 13.02 -48.36 10.27
CA MET A 16 13.32 -47.20 9.42
C MET A 16 12.31 -46.11 9.73
N LEU A 17 12.75 -45.09 10.48
CA LEU A 17 12.07 -43.83 10.58
C LEU A 17 12.17 -43.16 9.19
N PHE A 18 11.12 -43.26 8.39
CA PHE A 18 10.90 -42.41 7.24
C PHE A 18 10.67 -41.01 7.77
N GLY A 19 11.72 -40.22 7.88
CA GLY A 19 11.64 -38.78 7.94
C GLY A 19 10.99 -38.30 6.64
N GLY A 20 9.68 -38.14 6.64
CA GLY A 20 8.98 -37.55 5.52
C GLY A 20 9.50 -36.13 5.31
N ALA A 21 10.36 -35.92 4.31
CA ALA A 21 10.60 -34.60 3.78
C ALA A 21 9.21 -34.02 3.42
N ALA A 22 8.77 -32.99 4.12
CA ALA A 22 7.58 -32.25 3.74
C ALA A 22 7.79 -31.81 2.28
N ALA A 23 7.12 -32.48 1.35
CA ALA A 23 7.13 -32.08 -0.05
C ALA A 23 6.65 -30.62 -0.06
N ALA A 24 7.40 -29.74 -0.70
CA ALA A 24 7.00 -28.35 -0.90
C ALA A 24 5.56 -28.36 -1.45
N GLN A 25 4.62 -27.68 -0.77
CA GLN A 25 3.19 -27.70 -1.13
C GLN A 25 2.92 -26.91 -2.44
N GLY A 26 3.88 -26.84 -3.35
CA GLY A 26 3.82 -26.11 -4.60
C GLY A 26 4.33 -24.68 -4.47
N GLU A 27 4.00 -23.86 -5.46
CA GLU A 27 4.44 -22.48 -5.51
C GLU A 27 3.31 -21.51 -5.85
N VAL A 28 3.55 -20.22 -5.69
CA VAL A 28 2.70 -19.13 -6.15
C VAL A 28 3.57 -18.00 -6.71
N ASN A 29 3.20 -17.48 -7.87
CA ASN A 29 3.92 -16.42 -8.56
C ASN A 29 3.21 -15.09 -8.36
N VAL A 30 3.91 -14.12 -7.79
CA VAL A 30 3.38 -12.82 -7.41
C VAL A 30 4.04 -11.72 -8.23
N TYR A 31 3.25 -10.95 -8.96
CA TYR A 31 3.70 -9.68 -9.52
C TYR A 31 3.28 -8.56 -8.59
N SER A 32 4.21 -7.69 -8.23
CA SER A 32 3.96 -6.66 -7.21
C SER A 32 4.55 -5.31 -7.60
N SER A 33 3.75 -4.26 -7.47
CA SER A 33 4.22 -2.86 -7.55
C SER A 33 4.74 -2.33 -6.20
N ARG A 34 4.55 -3.09 -5.11
CA ARG A 34 5.06 -2.73 -3.78
C ARG A 34 6.55 -2.98 -3.68
N GLU A 35 7.27 -2.03 -3.06
CA GLU A 35 8.70 -2.18 -2.76
C GLU A 35 8.97 -3.52 -2.04
N PRO A 36 9.97 -4.30 -2.49
CA PRO A 36 10.24 -5.65 -1.96
C PRO A 36 10.42 -5.70 -0.43
N THR A 37 11.06 -4.69 0.14
CA THR A 37 11.31 -4.60 1.60
C THR A 37 10.02 -4.49 2.42
N LEU A 38 8.95 -3.94 1.84
CA LEU A 38 7.66 -3.76 2.53
C LEU A 38 6.77 -5.00 2.43
N ILE A 39 6.94 -5.85 1.42
CA ILE A 39 6.14 -7.06 1.25
C ILE A 39 6.84 -8.32 1.76
N ALA A 40 8.18 -8.32 1.80
CA ALA A 40 8.98 -9.48 2.19
C ALA A 40 8.58 -10.11 3.54
N PRO A 41 8.24 -9.37 4.60
CA PRO A 41 7.81 -9.97 5.87
C PRO A 41 6.54 -10.83 5.72
N LEU A 42 5.58 -10.40 4.90
CA LEU A 42 4.34 -11.14 4.65
C LEU A 42 4.60 -12.40 3.83
N ILE A 43 5.40 -12.29 2.77
CA ILE A 43 5.77 -13.41 1.92
C ILE A 43 6.51 -14.48 2.73
N LYS A 44 7.45 -14.05 3.57
CA LYS A 44 8.17 -14.97 4.45
C LYS A 44 7.23 -15.69 5.42
N ALA A 45 6.35 -14.94 6.11
CA ALA A 45 5.41 -15.52 7.08
C ALA A 45 4.43 -16.50 6.41
N PHE A 46 3.96 -16.20 5.20
CA PHE A 46 3.14 -17.12 4.42
C PHE A 46 3.88 -18.40 4.08
N GLY A 47 5.11 -18.29 3.58
CA GLY A 47 5.94 -19.46 3.25
C GLY A 47 6.25 -20.32 4.48
N ASP A 48 6.63 -19.69 5.60
CA ASP A 48 6.89 -20.39 6.87
C ASP A 48 5.65 -21.15 7.37
N LYS A 49 4.46 -20.55 7.23
CA LYS A 49 3.20 -21.12 7.72
C LYS A 49 2.67 -22.24 6.83
N THR A 50 2.88 -22.16 5.52
CA THR A 50 2.20 -23.02 4.55
C THR A 50 3.12 -24.01 3.84
N GLY A 51 4.42 -23.79 3.86
CA GLY A 51 5.40 -24.51 3.02
C GLY A 51 5.30 -24.17 1.53
N ILE A 52 4.43 -23.23 1.12
CA ILE A 52 4.29 -22.80 -0.27
C ILE A 52 5.40 -21.81 -0.61
N LYS A 53 6.15 -22.10 -1.69
CA LYS A 53 7.18 -21.20 -2.19
C LYS A 53 6.54 -20.00 -2.90
N VAL A 54 6.93 -18.77 -2.55
CA VAL A 54 6.49 -17.58 -3.25
C VAL A 54 7.60 -17.06 -4.15
N ASN A 55 7.32 -17.02 -5.45
CA ASN A 55 8.19 -16.39 -6.45
C ASN A 55 7.66 -14.98 -6.72
N MET A 56 8.43 -13.96 -6.35
CA MET A 56 7.97 -12.57 -6.49
C MET A 56 8.76 -11.82 -7.55
N ILE A 57 8.04 -11.13 -8.42
CA ILE A 57 8.58 -10.21 -9.41
C ILE A 57 8.11 -8.81 -9.06
N TYR A 58 9.07 -7.92 -8.80
CA TYR A 58 8.78 -6.50 -8.61
C TYR A 58 8.64 -5.79 -9.95
N VAL A 59 7.46 -5.19 -10.17
CA VAL A 59 7.15 -4.40 -11.36
C VAL A 59 6.61 -3.05 -10.91
N ARG A 60 7.47 -2.07 -10.86
CA ARG A 60 7.13 -0.74 -10.36
C ARG A 60 6.01 -0.08 -11.17
N ASP A 61 6.12 -0.11 -12.48
CA ASP A 61 5.19 0.49 -13.43
C ASP A 61 4.95 -0.47 -14.60
N GLY A 62 3.76 -0.42 -15.21
CA GLY A 62 3.42 -1.27 -16.35
C GLY A 62 3.11 -2.74 -16.00
N MET A 63 2.79 -3.05 -14.73
CA MET A 63 2.48 -4.43 -14.32
C MET A 63 1.25 -4.98 -15.05
N ALA A 64 0.20 -4.20 -15.15
CA ALA A 64 -1.04 -4.63 -15.79
C ALA A 64 -0.86 -4.84 -17.30
N GLU A 65 -0.16 -3.92 -17.97
CA GLU A 65 0.18 -3.99 -19.39
C GLU A 65 1.06 -5.21 -19.69
N ARG A 66 2.01 -5.51 -18.80
CA ARG A 66 2.86 -6.71 -18.90
C ARG A 66 2.02 -7.99 -18.84
N VAL A 67 1.16 -8.14 -17.83
CA VAL A 67 0.29 -9.32 -17.70
C VAL A 67 -0.67 -9.43 -18.87
N ALA A 68 -1.20 -8.32 -19.37
CA ALA A 68 -2.04 -8.29 -20.57
C ALA A 68 -1.28 -8.76 -21.82
N ALA A 69 -0.03 -8.34 -22.00
CA ALA A 69 0.83 -8.75 -23.12
C ALA A 69 1.24 -10.24 -23.01
N GLU A 70 1.49 -10.75 -21.81
CA GLU A 70 1.76 -12.17 -21.56
C GLU A 70 0.53 -13.05 -21.85
N GLY A 71 -0.68 -12.51 -21.68
CA GLY A 71 -1.96 -13.17 -21.98
C GLY A 71 -2.14 -14.49 -21.21
N ALA A 72 -2.55 -15.55 -21.93
CA ALA A 72 -2.75 -16.87 -21.33
C ALA A 72 -1.44 -17.57 -20.88
N ASN A 73 -0.30 -17.08 -21.34
CA ASN A 73 1.03 -17.59 -20.96
C ASN A 73 1.61 -16.87 -19.74
N SER A 74 0.89 -15.90 -19.16
CA SER A 74 1.38 -15.22 -17.96
C SER A 74 1.59 -16.21 -16.81
N PRO A 75 2.77 -16.23 -16.19
CA PRO A 75 3.01 -17.05 -15.02
C PRO A 75 2.41 -16.44 -13.73
N ALA A 76 1.87 -15.24 -13.80
CA ALA A 76 1.36 -14.54 -12.63
C ALA A 76 0.12 -15.25 -12.05
N ASP A 77 0.15 -15.50 -10.73
CA ASP A 77 -0.97 -16.02 -9.97
C ASP A 77 -1.69 -14.90 -9.20
N VAL A 78 -0.91 -14.03 -8.54
CA VAL A 78 -1.41 -12.91 -7.74
C VAL A 78 -0.79 -11.61 -8.23
N LEU A 79 -1.64 -10.58 -8.37
CA LEU A 79 -1.22 -9.22 -8.69
C LEU A 79 -1.41 -8.38 -7.43
N LEU A 80 -0.33 -7.79 -6.92
CA LEU A 80 -0.35 -6.90 -5.76
C LEU A 80 -0.09 -5.46 -6.20
N ASP A 81 -1.07 -4.60 -6.02
CA ASP A 81 -0.90 -3.17 -6.29
C ASP A 81 -1.17 -2.32 -5.06
N VAL A 82 -0.59 -1.12 -5.06
CA VAL A 82 -0.63 -0.19 -3.93
C VAL A 82 -1.53 1.02 -4.18
N ASP A 83 -2.43 0.92 -5.16
CA ASP A 83 -3.27 2.05 -5.55
C ASP A 83 -4.60 1.58 -6.15
N ILE A 84 -5.72 2.11 -5.62
CA ILE A 84 -7.06 1.74 -6.09
C ILE A 84 -7.25 2.00 -7.59
N GLY A 85 -6.71 3.09 -8.11
CA GLY A 85 -6.84 3.38 -9.54
C GLY A 85 -6.16 2.31 -10.42
N ARG A 86 -5.02 1.79 -9.97
CA ARG A 86 -4.32 0.69 -10.66
C ARG A 86 -5.11 -0.61 -10.55
N LEU A 87 -5.68 -0.93 -9.37
CA LEU A 87 -6.55 -2.11 -9.19
C LEU A 87 -7.76 -2.08 -10.14
N VAL A 88 -8.44 -0.93 -10.21
CA VAL A 88 -9.59 -0.74 -11.12
C VAL A 88 -9.16 -0.80 -12.59
N SER A 89 -8.04 -0.20 -12.95
CA SER A 89 -7.50 -0.28 -14.32
C SER A 89 -7.14 -1.71 -14.70
N THR A 90 -6.52 -2.47 -13.79
CA THR A 90 -6.17 -3.89 -13.99
C THR A 90 -7.42 -4.74 -14.20
N LYS A 91 -8.49 -4.51 -13.41
CA LYS A 91 -9.80 -5.13 -13.65
C LYS A 91 -10.32 -4.79 -15.04
N GLY A 92 -10.27 -3.52 -15.44
CA GLY A 92 -10.74 -3.02 -16.73
C GLY A 92 -10.03 -3.64 -17.93
N LEU A 93 -8.78 -4.09 -17.80
CA LEU A 93 -8.04 -4.84 -18.81
C LEU A 93 -8.49 -6.31 -18.93
N GLY A 94 -9.36 -6.80 -18.04
CA GLY A 94 -9.86 -8.17 -18.07
C GLY A 94 -8.81 -9.24 -17.80
N ILE A 95 -7.75 -8.90 -17.04
CA ILE A 95 -6.62 -9.80 -16.70
C ILE A 95 -6.71 -10.36 -15.28
N SER A 96 -7.80 -10.12 -14.59
CA SER A 96 -8.12 -10.70 -13.28
C SER A 96 -9.37 -11.56 -13.34
N GLN A 97 -9.55 -12.41 -12.32
CA GLN A 97 -10.77 -13.18 -12.10
C GLN A 97 -11.25 -12.97 -10.65
N PRO A 98 -12.56 -13.20 -10.36
CA PRO A 98 -13.09 -13.09 -9.02
C PRO A 98 -12.41 -14.04 -8.03
N VAL A 99 -12.12 -13.53 -6.84
CA VAL A 99 -11.74 -14.32 -5.66
C VAL A 99 -13.01 -14.75 -4.93
N GLN A 100 -13.30 -16.04 -4.96
CA GLN A 100 -14.41 -16.61 -4.21
C GLN A 100 -13.84 -17.27 -2.95
N SER A 101 -14.02 -16.63 -1.80
CA SER A 101 -13.54 -17.10 -0.50
C SER A 101 -14.37 -16.51 0.63
N ASP A 102 -14.99 -17.37 1.41
CA ASP A 102 -15.72 -16.99 2.62
C ASP A 102 -14.76 -16.41 3.67
N VAL A 103 -13.51 -16.89 3.70
CA VAL A 103 -12.46 -16.36 4.59
C VAL A 103 -12.19 -14.90 4.29
N VAL A 104 -12.00 -14.55 3.02
CA VAL A 104 -11.78 -13.15 2.59
C VAL A 104 -13.01 -12.30 2.92
N THR A 105 -14.20 -12.81 2.66
CA THR A 105 -15.46 -12.10 2.91
C THR A 105 -15.68 -11.85 4.40
N ALA A 106 -15.33 -12.78 5.26
CA ALA A 106 -15.42 -12.62 6.71
C ALA A 106 -14.37 -11.65 7.28
N ASN A 107 -13.19 -11.57 6.65
CA ASN A 107 -12.06 -10.79 7.17
C ASN A 107 -12.06 -9.33 6.72
N ILE A 108 -12.51 -9.03 5.50
CA ILE A 108 -12.41 -7.69 4.91
C ILE A 108 -13.80 -7.11 4.67
N PRO A 109 -14.12 -5.95 5.25
CA PRO A 109 -15.40 -5.27 5.02
C PRO A 109 -15.67 -4.99 3.54
N ALA A 110 -16.95 -4.99 3.14
CA ALA A 110 -17.38 -4.86 1.74
C ALA A 110 -16.83 -3.60 1.04
N GLN A 111 -16.72 -2.50 1.76
CA GLN A 111 -16.17 -1.23 1.24
C GLN A 111 -14.71 -1.31 0.77
N TYR A 112 -13.97 -2.32 1.21
CA TYR A 112 -12.57 -2.59 0.82
C TYR A 112 -12.45 -3.75 -0.16
N ARG A 113 -13.53 -4.14 -0.82
CA ARG A 113 -13.55 -5.20 -1.82
C ARG A 113 -14.29 -4.77 -3.07
N ASP A 114 -13.82 -5.22 -4.22
CA ASP A 114 -14.60 -5.09 -5.45
C ASP A 114 -15.94 -5.81 -5.33
N PRO A 115 -17.07 -5.19 -5.70
CA PRO A 115 -18.38 -5.86 -5.65
C PRO A 115 -18.45 -7.16 -6.46
N GLU A 116 -17.67 -7.26 -7.53
CA GLU A 116 -17.56 -8.46 -8.38
C GLU A 116 -16.40 -9.39 -7.93
N GLY A 117 -15.64 -9.01 -6.88
CA GLY A 117 -14.58 -9.84 -6.30
C GLY A 117 -13.24 -9.80 -7.03
N HIS A 118 -13.01 -8.89 -7.99
CA HIS A 118 -11.78 -8.83 -8.77
C HIS A 118 -10.59 -8.28 -7.99
N TRP A 119 -10.79 -7.40 -7.01
CA TRP A 119 -9.74 -6.92 -6.12
C TRP A 119 -10.19 -6.95 -4.66
N ILE A 120 -9.23 -7.23 -3.80
CA ILE A 120 -9.42 -7.32 -2.35
C ILE A 120 -8.41 -6.37 -1.71
N GLY A 121 -8.88 -5.41 -0.92
CA GLY A 121 -8.03 -4.56 -0.10
C GLY A 121 -7.26 -5.39 0.94
N ILE A 122 -6.00 -5.06 1.16
CA ILE A 122 -5.14 -5.76 2.12
C ILE A 122 -4.52 -4.84 3.16
N SER A 123 -4.48 -3.53 2.90
CA SER A 123 -4.09 -2.50 3.86
C SER A 123 -4.53 -1.13 3.37
N GLN A 124 -4.54 -0.15 4.28
CA GLN A 124 -4.91 1.24 4.00
C GLN A 124 -3.83 2.20 4.49
N ARG A 125 -3.67 3.34 3.83
CA ARG A 125 -2.82 4.45 4.25
C ARG A 125 -3.50 5.78 3.98
N ALA A 126 -3.20 6.77 4.83
CA ALA A 126 -3.73 8.12 4.68
C ALA A 126 -2.73 9.03 3.93
N ARG A 127 -3.28 9.95 3.15
CA ARG A 127 -2.54 11.06 2.55
C ARG A 127 -2.58 12.23 3.51
N VAL A 128 -1.50 12.49 4.23
CA VAL A 128 -1.43 13.45 5.32
C VAL A 128 -0.59 14.67 4.95
N VAL A 129 -0.60 15.67 5.81
CA VAL A 129 0.32 16.78 5.76
C VAL A 129 1.41 16.57 6.79
N TYR A 130 2.66 16.52 6.34
CA TYR A 130 3.84 16.67 7.18
C TYR A 130 4.02 18.15 7.45
N ALA A 131 4.13 18.53 8.71
CA ALA A 131 4.29 19.91 9.12
C ALA A 131 5.52 20.08 10.01
N SER A 132 6.31 21.12 9.80
CA SER A 132 7.43 21.44 10.68
C SER A 132 6.94 21.69 12.11
N LYS A 133 7.53 21.02 13.10
CA LYS A 133 7.19 21.26 14.52
C LYS A 133 7.48 22.67 14.97
N ASP A 134 8.54 23.27 14.45
CA ASP A 134 9.03 24.58 14.91
C ASP A 134 8.37 25.75 14.19
N ARG A 135 7.93 25.57 12.94
CA ARG A 135 7.41 26.66 12.09
C ARG A 135 5.90 26.63 11.87
N VAL A 136 5.23 25.52 12.19
CA VAL A 136 3.79 25.36 12.04
C VAL A 136 3.15 25.16 13.42
N ALA A 137 2.51 26.18 13.93
CA ALA A 137 1.89 26.14 15.28
C ALA A 137 0.58 25.34 15.32
N GLN A 138 -0.20 25.34 14.22
CA GLN A 138 -1.52 24.67 14.18
C GLN A 138 -1.41 23.15 14.25
N ASP A 139 -2.37 22.50 14.90
CA ASP A 139 -2.46 21.04 15.05
C ASP A 139 -3.55 20.42 14.17
N THR A 140 -4.31 21.23 13.46
CA THR A 140 -5.32 20.81 12.49
C THR A 140 -5.10 21.51 11.17
N ILE A 141 -5.54 20.88 10.08
CA ILE A 141 -5.46 21.41 8.72
C ILE A 141 -6.55 20.79 7.85
N THR A 142 -6.97 21.47 6.80
CA THR A 142 -7.75 20.87 5.71
C THR A 142 -6.91 20.82 4.42
N TYR A 143 -7.32 20.00 3.45
CA TYR A 143 -6.66 20.04 2.14
C TYR A 143 -6.89 21.38 1.46
N GLU A 144 -8.09 21.96 1.62
CA GLU A 144 -8.48 23.24 1.06
C GLU A 144 -7.57 24.36 1.53
N GLU A 145 -7.20 24.32 2.80
CA GLU A 145 -6.31 25.30 3.44
C GLU A 145 -4.91 25.33 2.82
N LEU A 146 -4.45 24.27 2.18
CA LEU A 146 -3.15 24.27 1.47
C LEU A 146 -3.11 25.25 0.27
N ALA A 147 -4.28 25.65 -0.24
CA ALA A 147 -4.42 26.65 -1.28
C ALA A 147 -4.47 28.10 -0.73
N ASP A 148 -4.55 28.27 0.60
CA ASP A 148 -4.59 29.61 1.24
C ASP A 148 -3.25 30.33 1.03
N PRO A 149 -3.27 31.64 0.67
CA PRO A 149 -2.06 32.47 0.49
C PRO A 149 -1.10 32.51 1.68
N LYS A 150 -1.54 32.18 2.91
CA LYS A 150 -0.64 32.08 4.07
C LYS A 150 0.46 31.03 3.90
N TRP A 151 0.26 30.06 3.01
CA TRP A 151 1.23 29.02 2.67
C TRP A 151 2.13 29.37 1.48
N LYS A 152 2.09 30.60 0.96
CA LYS A 152 2.91 31.02 -0.18
C LYS A 152 4.39 30.77 0.06
N GLY A 153 5.01 29.97 -0.83
CA GLY A 153 6.42 29.58 -0.73
C GLY A 153 6.73 28.60 0.41
N LYS A 154 5.71 27.88 0.96
CA LYS A 154 5.88 27.01 2.12
C LYS A 154 5.45 25.58 1.91
N VAL A 155 4.89 25.24 0.75
CA VAL A 155 4.39 23.90 0.44
C VAL A 155 5.43 23.12 -0.37
N CYS A 156 5.73 21.90 0.04
CA CYS A 156 6.48 20.93 -0.76
C CYS A 156 5.57 19.80 -1.23
N SER A 157 5.79 19.33 -2.45
CA SER A 157 5.05 18.20 -3.02
C SER A 157 5.91 17.41 -3.99
N ARG A 158 5.64 16.14 -4.12
CA ARG A 158 6.07 15.34 -5.26
C ARG A 158 5.23 15.71 -6.49
N SER A 159 5.58 15.16 -7.66
CA SER A 159 4.86 15.40 -8.92
C SER A 159 3.34 15.34 -8.75
N GLY A 160 2.63 16.31 -9.33
CA GLY A 160 1.17 16.32 -9.43
C GLY A 160 0.63 15.12 -10.18
N GLN A 161 1.38 14.61 -11.16
CA GLN A 161 1.03 13.41 -11.96
C GLN A 161 1.30 12.09 -11.22
N HIS A 162 1.91 12.12 -10.03
CA HIS A 162 2.07 10.90 -9.28
C HIS A 162 0.73 10.36 -8.78
N ALA A 163 0.57 9.03 -8.83
CA ALA A 163 -0.67 8.32 -8.47
C ALA A 163 -1.31 8.80 -7.15
N TYR A 164 -0.51 9.17 -6.14
CA TYR A 164 -1.03 9.61 -4.84
C TYR A 164 -1.64 11.01 -4.89
N ASN A 165 -1.07 11.93 -5.64
CA ASN A 165 -1.62 13.28 -5.80
C ASN A 165 -2.82 13.28 -6.74
N ILE A 166 -2.80 12.44 -7.78
CA ILE A 166 -3.97 12.21 -8.65
C ILE A 166 -5.14 11.62 -7.83
N GLY A 167 -4.88 10.66 -6.94
CA GLY A 167 -5.92 10.10 -6.05
C GLY A 167 -6.51 11.16 -5.11
N LEU A 168 -5.66 11.99 -4.50
CA LEU A 168 -6.11 13.09 -3.66
C LEU A 168 -6.96 14.09 -4.44
N LEU A 169 -6.49 14.55 -5.62
CA LEU A 169 -7.27 15.49 -6.42
C LEU A 169 -8.59 14.89 -6.91
N ALA A 170 -8.60 13.58 -7.24
CA ALA A 170 -9.83 12.87 -7.58
C ALA A 170 -10.83 12.85 -6.40
N SER A 171 -10.36 12.72 -5.15
CA SER A 171 -11.24 12.82 -3.99
C SER A 171 -11.77 14.24 -3.78
N ILE A 172 -10.96 15.27 -4.04
CA ILE A 172 -11.42 16.68 -3.99
C ILE A 172 -12.47 16.94 -5.09
N ILE A 173 -12.26 16.43 -6.32
CA ILE A 173 -13.28 16.53 -7.38
C ILE A 173 -14.60 15.88 -6.94
N ALA A 174 -14.51 14.70 -6.31
CA ALA A 174 -15.71 13.98 -5.87
C ALA A 174 -16.53 14.73 -4.82
N HIS A 175 -15.87 15.44 -3.91
CA HIS A 175 -16.51 16.23 -2.84
C HIS A 175 -16.96 17.61 -3.32
N ASP A 176 -16.12 18.31 -4.07
CA ASP A 176 -16.28 19.75 -4.29
C ASP A 176 -16.53 20.12 -5.76
N GLY A 177 -16.40 19.18 -6.69
CA GLY A 177 -16.52 19.40 -8.13
C GLY A 177 -15.22 19.85 -8.80
N GLU A 178 -15.22 19.79 -10.14
CA GLU A 178 -14.03 20.04 -10.97
C GLU A 178 -13.50 21.47 -10.84
N GLU A 179 -14.39 22.47 -10.82
CA GLU A 179 -14.00 23.89 -10.76
C GLU A 179 -13.25 24.23 -9.46
N LYS A 180 -13.76 23.78 -8.31
CA LYS A 180 -13.10 24.00 -7.01
C LYS A 180 -11.81 23.20 -6.90
N ALA A 181 -11.78 21.98 -7.43
CA ALA A 181 -10.57 21.15 -7.46
C ALA A 181 -9.46 21.78 -8.33
N GLU A 182 -9.82 22.39 -9.49
CA GLU A 182 -8.86 23.14 -10.31
C GLU A 182 -8.36 24.39 -9.57
N ALA A 183 -9.26 25.14 -8.95
CA ALA A 183 -8.88 26.32 -8.15
C ALA A 183 -7.94 25.92 -7.00
N TRP A 184 -8.23 24.82 -6.32
CA TRP A 184 -7.35 24.25 -5.30
C TRP A 184 -5.96 23.90 -5.85
N ALA A 185 -5.89 23.18 -6.97
CA ALA A 185 -4.63 22.79 -7.58
C ALA A 185 -3.78 24.01 -7.98
N ARG A 186 -4.42 25.08 -8.50
CA ARG A 186 -3.76 26.37 -8.80
C ARG A 186 -3.26 27.06 -7.54
N GLY A 187 -4.06 27.12 -6.48
CA GLY A 187 -3.67 27.71 -5.20
C GLY A 187 -2.50 26.98 -4.58
N VAL A 188 -2.55 25.65 -4.51
CA VAL A 188 -1.42 24.84 -3.99
C VAL A 188 -0.18 25.03 -4.84
N LYS A 189 -0.30 25.04 -6.18
CA LYS A 189 0.84 25.36 -7.08
C LYS A 189 1.44 26.72 -6.75
N GLY A 190 0.62 27.76 -6.56
CA GLY A 190 1.06 29.11 -6.20
C GLY A 190 1.77 29.17 -4.84
N ASN A 191 1.50 28.21 -3.97
CA ASN A 191 2.07 28.11 -2.62
C ASN A 191 3.31 27.20 -2.56
N LEU A 192 3.69 26.52 -3.67
CA LEU A 192 4.88 25.69 -3.69
C LEU A 192 6.14 26.50 -3.38
N ALA A 193 7.00 25.96 -2.54
CA ALA A 193 8.31 26.51 -2.24
C ALA A 193 9.32 26.28 -3.37
N LYS A 194 9.12 25.19 -4.10
CA LYS A 194 10.00 24.77 -5.19
C LYS A 194 9.24 23.91 -6.20
N LYS A 195 9.86 23.63 -7.33
CA LYS A 195 9.36 22.70 -8.33
C LYS A 195 9.13 21.31 -7.68
N PRO A 196 7.96 20.66 -7.89
CA PRO A 196 7.70 19.32 -7.41
C PRO A 196 8.78 18.33 -7.84
N ALA A 197 9.31 17.57 -6.88
CA ALA A 197 10.37 16.59 -7.13
C ALA A 197 10.44 15.54 -6.03
N GLY A 198 11.09 14.41 -6.35
CA GLY A 198 11.36 13.34 -5.40
C GLY A 198 10.11 12.60 -4.91
N GLY A 199 10.25 11.88 -3.82
CA GLY A 199 9.19 11.15 -3.14
C GLY A 199 8.78 11.78 -1.81
N ASP A 200 7.96 11.07 -1.03
CA ASP A 200 7.43 11.61 0.23
C ASP A 200 8.53 11.80 1.31
N ARG A 201 9.60 10.98 1.28
CA ARG A 201 10.78 11.17 2.16
C ARG A 201 11.57 12.43 1.79
N ASP A 202 11.60 12.80 0.50
CA ASP A 202 12.25 14.02 0.06
C ASP A 202 11.49 15.27 0.51
N GLN A 203 10.16 15.19 0.65
CA GLN A 203 9.38 16.27 1.25
C GLN A 203 9.72 16.43 2.73
N ALA A 204 9.89 15.32 3.47
CA ALA A 204 10.34 15.36 4.86
C ALA A 204 11.74 15.98 5.00
N LYS A 205 12.68 15.60 4.11
CA LYS A 205 14.01 16.19 4.04
C LYS A 205 13.96 17.70 3.79
N ALA A 206 13.11 18.14 2.85
CA ALA A 206 12.94 19.55 2.53
C ALA A 206 12.38 20.35 3.72
N ILE A 207 11.42 19.81 4.45
CA ILE A 207 10.90 20.43 5.68
C ILE A 207 12.00 20.53 6.73
N PHE A 208 12.77 19.47 6.95
CA PHE A 208 13.91 19.46 7.89
C PHE A 208 14.95 20.53 7.52
N ALA A 209 15.25 20.66 6.24
CA ALA A 209 16.19 21.66 5.71
C ALA A 209 15.65 23.11 5.72
N GLY A 210 14.37 23.32 6.07
CA GLY A 210 13.77 24.66 6.06
C GLY A 210 13.36 25.17 4.68
N GLU A 211 13.38 24.32 3.66
CA GLU A 211 12.99 24.71 2.29
C GLU A 211 11.47 24.91 2.15
N CYS A 212 10.67 24.24 2.99
CA CYS A 212 9.23 24.42 3.12
C CYS A 212 8.77 24.11 4.54
N ASP A 213 7.56 24.53 4.89
CA ASP A 213 6.99 24.33 6.22
C ASP A 213 6.06 23.12 6.27
N VAL A 214 5.37 22.81 5.16
CA VAL A 214 4.43 21.72 5.05
C VAL A 214 4.65 20.92 3.76
N GLY A 215 4.25 19.64 3.76
CA GLY A 215 4.35 18.80 2.57
C GLY A 215 3.33 17.66 2.58
N LEU A 216 2.81 17.30 1.39
CA LEU A 216 1.91 16.16 1.22
C LEU A 216 2.71 14.84 1.23
N ALA A 217 2.31 13.90 2.09
CA ALA A 217 2.96 12.58 2.22
C ALA A 217 1.98 11.49 2.67
N ASN A 218 2.36 10.23 2.48
CA ASN A 218 1.62 9.10 3.03
C ASN A 218 2.15 8.73 4.41
N THR A 219 1.26 8.25 5.27
CA THR A 219 1.52 7.94 6.68
C THR A 219 2.69 6.98 6.89
N TYR A 220 2.75 5.86 6.17
CA TYR A 220 3.76 4.82 6.36
C TYR A 220 5.21 5.27 6.14
N TYR A 221 5.44 6.33 5.36
CA TYR A 221 6.80 6.88 5.18
C TYR A 221 7.34 7.52 6.48
N MET A 222 6.47 8.08 7.32
CA MET A 222 6.89 8.60 8.63
C MET A 222 7.47 7.47 9.48
N ALA A 223 6.77 6.35 9.63
CA ALA A 223 7.27 5.21 10.37
C ALA A 223 8.55 4.62 9.75
N ALA A 224 8.56 4.50 8.41
CA ALA A 224 9.73 4.00 7.70
C ALA A 224 10.98 4.86 7.95
N MET A 225 10.84 6.18 8.05
CA MET A 225 11.95 7.08 8.41
C MET A 225 12.35 6.96 9.88
N GLN A 226 11.37 6.88 10.79
CA GLN A 226 11.63 6.74 12.24
C GLN A 226 12.37 5.44 12.58
N GLN A 227 12.15 4.38 11.81
CA GLN A 227 12.73 3.04 12.00
C GLN A 227 13.95 2.77 11.09
N ASN A 228 14.43 3.76 10.32
CA ASN A 228 15.49 3.51 9.34
C ASN A 228 16.87 3.45 9.98
N GLU A 229 17.40 2.24 10.17
CA GLU A 229 18.76 2.01 10.67
C GLU A 229 19.85 2.16 9.58
N LYS A 230 19.48 1.99 8.31
CA LYS A 230 20.42 2.08 7.19
C LYS A 230 20.76 3.52 6.80
N ASN A 231 19.79 4.41 6.98
CA ASN A 231 19.94 5.84 6.70
C ASN A 231 19.44 6.63 7.92
N PRO A 232 20.25 6.71 8.99
CA PRO A 232 19.84 7.27 10.27
C PRO A 232 19.48 8.77 10.22
N GLU A 233 19.96 9.50 9.21
CA GLU A 233 19.57 10.88 8.96
C GLU A 233 18.05 11.04 8.73
N GLN A 234 17.36 10.01 8.25
CA GLN A 234 15.91 10.04 8.07
C GLN A 234 15.16 10.12 9.41
N LYS A 235 15.76 9.61 10.50
CA LYS A 235 15.18 9.75 11.84
C LYS A 235 15.14 11.23 12.26
N GLN A 236 16.16 12.01 11.92
CA GLN A 236 16.19 13.45 12.19
C GLN A 236 15.11 14.20 11.39
N TRP A 237 14.92 13.85 10.12
CA TRP A 237 13.83 14.40 9.33
C TRP A 237 12.48 14.13 9.96
N ALA A 238 12.23 12.87 10.35
CA ALA A 238 10.98 12.47 11.00
C ALA A 238 10.76 13.17 12.35
N GLN A 239 11.83 13.37 13.16
CA GLN A 239 11.75 14.05 14.45
C GLN A 239 11.36 15.52 14.35
N SER A 240 11.73 16.21 13.25
CA SER A 240 11.39 17.61 13.02
C SER A 240 9.96 17.85 12.56
N ILE A 241 9.20 16.78 12.32
CA ILE A 241 7.89 16.80 11.66
C ILE A 241 6.81 16.29 12.61
N LYS A 242 5.65 16.93 12.59
CA LYS A 242 4.38 16.38 13.08
C LYS A 242 3.49 15.98 11.91
N VAL A 243 2.68 14.94 12.12
CA VAL A 243 1.69 14.46 11.13
C VAL A 243 0.36 15.13 11.43
N LEU A 244 -0.19 15.84 10.45
CA LEU A 244 -1.53 16.40 10.51
C LEU A 244 -2.45 15.59 9.60
N PHE A 245 -3.60 15.17 10.13
CA PHE A 245 -4.65 14.49 9.38
C PHE A 245 -5.63 15.52 8.82
N PRO A 246 -5.57 15.81 7.49
CA PRO A 246 -6.44 16.82 6.92
C PRO A 246 -7.92 16.42 7.01
N ASN A 247 -8.78 17.41 7.18
CA ASN A 247 -10.24 17.25 7.23
C ASN A 247 -10.73 16.29 8.34
N ALA A 248 -9.95 16.08 9.42
CA ALA A 248 -10.36 15.22 10.53
C ALA A 248 -11.63 15.73 11.23
N GLY A 249 -11.88 17.05 11.20
CA GLY A 249 -13.07 17.67 11.78
C GLY A 249 -14.34 17.57 10.93
N ASP A 250 -14.20 17.23 9.63
CA ASP A 250 -15.33 17.16 8.68
C ASP A 250 -15.41 15.81 7.96
N ARG A 251 -15.15 15.73 6.64
CA ARG A 251 -15.30 14.51 5.83
C ARG A 251 -14.28 13.40 6.11
N GLY A 252 -13.18 13.71 6.78
CA GLY A 252 -12.10 12.79 7.03
C GLY A 252 -10.93 12.91 6.04
N THR A 253 -9.82 12.31 6.41
CA THR A 253 -8.58 12.30 5.63
C THR A 253 -8.68 11.34 4.45
N HIS A 254 -8.29 11.79 3.25
CA HIS A 254 -8.20 10.92 2.08
C HIS A 254 -7.32 9.70 2.34
N VAL A 255 -7.85 8.54 2.03
CA VAL A 255 -7.17 7.25 2.16
C VAL A 255 -7.10 6.53 0.83
N ASN A 256 -6.13 5.66 0.71
CA ASN A 256 -5.99 4.75 -0.43
C ASN A 256 -5.62 3.36 0.08
N ILE A 257 -5.83 2.33 -0.72
CA ILE A 257 -5.60 0.94 -0.34
C ILE A 257 -4.47 0.31 -1.16
N ALA A 258 -3.79 -0.67 -0.56
CA ALA A 258 -3.12 -1.72 -1.29
C ALA A 258 -4.11 -2.88 -1.46
N GLY A 259 -4.03 -3.59 -2.57
CA GLY A 259 -4.93 -4.68 -2.85
C GLY A 259 -4.26 -5.84 -3.56
N ALA A 260 -4.90 -7.00 -3.47
CA ALA A 260 -4.54 -8.23 -4.14
C ALA A 260 -5.61 -8.59 -5.16
N MET A 261 -5.19 -9.14 -6.29
CA MET A 261 -6.06 -9.65 -7.36
C MET A 261 -5.60 -11.06 -7.74
N LEU A 262 -6.54 -11.91 -8.07
CA LEU A 262 -6.25 -13.22 -8.66
C LEU A 262 -6.11 -13.04 -10.18
N ALA A 263 -4.95 -13.40 -10.74
CA ALA A 263 -4.73 -13.29 -12.18
C ALA A 263 -5.68 -14.22 -12.95
N LYS A 264 -6.13 -13.76 -14.13
CA LYS A 264 -7.14 -14.48 -14.96
C LYS A 264 -6.71 -15.91 -15.30
N HIS A 265 -5.45 -16.10 -15.62
CA HIS A 265 -4.89 -17.38 -16.06
C HIS A 265 -3.94 -17.99 -15.02
N ALA A 266 -4.13 -17.66 -13.72
CA ALA A 266 -3.29 -18.13 -12.62
C ALA A 266 -3.02 -19.64 -12.70
N PRO A 267 -1.78 -20.09 -12.99
CA PRO A 267 -1.45 -21.51 -13.06
C PRO A 267 -1.55 -22.21 -11.69
N ASN A 268 -1.29 -21.47 -10.60
CA ASN A 268 -1.32 -21.98 -9.23
C ASN A 268 -2.52 -21.39 -8.45
N LYS A 269 -3.71 -21.36 -9.06
CA LYS A 269 -4.90 -20.68 -8.52
C LYS A 269 -5.22 -21.03 -7.06
N ALA A 270 -5.14 -22.30 -6.66
CA ALA A 270 -5.43 -22.71 -5.28
C ALA A 270 -4.44 -22.09 -4.27
N ASN A 271 -3.14 -22.04 -4.60
CA ASN A 271 -2.13 -21.39 -3.77
C ASN A 271 -2.25 -19.87 -3.77
N ALA A 272 -2.67 -19.28 -4.89
CA ALA A 272 -2.98 -17.86 -4.99
C ALA A 272 -4.13 -17.45 -4.04
N VAL A 273 -5.21 -18.22 -4.01
CA VAL A 273 -6.32 -17.97 -3.07
C VAL A 273 -5.84 -18.08 -1.62
N LYS A 274 -5.06 -19.12 -1.27
CA LYS A 274 -4.47 -19.24 0.09
C LYS A 274 -3.60 -18.05 0.46
N LEU A 275 -2.81 -17.50 -0.49
CA LEU A 275 -2.02 -16.30 -0.22
C LEU A 275 -2.93 -15.09 0.03
N ILE A 276 -3.97 -14.87 -0.76
CA ILE A 276 -4.92 -13.77 -0.56
C ILE A 276 -5.65 -13.92 0.79
N GLU A 277 -6.08 -15.13 1.15
CA GLU A 277 -6.67 -15.43 2.46
C GLU A 277 -5.70 -15.10 3.61
N PHE A 278 -4.43 -15.48 3.46
CA PHE A 278 -3.40 -15.15 4.45
C PHE A 278 -3.20 -13.64 4.60
N LEU A 279 -3.11 -12.89 3.49
CA LEU A 279 -2.94 -11.43 3.52
C LEU A 279 -4.12 -10.72 4.21
N THR A 280 -5.30 -11.33 4.21
CA THR A 280 -6.51 -10.82 4.88
C THR A 280 -6.73 -11.38 6.29
N SER A 281 -5.98 -12.39 6.71
CA SER A 281 -6.06 -13.00 8.05
C SER A 281 -5.52 -12.09 9.15
N ASP A 282 -5.78 -12.43 10.42
CA ASP A 282 -5.21 -11.71 11.57
C ASP A 282 -3.69 -11.63 11.50
N ASP A 283 -3.00 -12.74 11.16
CA ASP A 283 -1.54 -12.78 11.03
C ASP A 283 -1.04 -11.82 9.93
N GLY A 284 -1.65 -11.88 8.74
CA GLY A 284 -1.28 -11.01 7.62
C GLY A 284 -1.53 -9.54 7.93
N GLN A 285 -2.69 -9.22 8.47
CA GLN A 285 -3.07 -7.85 8.84
C GLN A 285 -2.21 -7.29 9.98
N LYS A 286 -1.83 -8.13 10.96
CA LYS A 286 -0.91 -7.77 12.04
C LYS A 286 0.48 -7.44 11.49
N ILE A 287 1.00 -8.24 10.56
CA ILE A 287 2.27 -7.95 9.90
C ILE A 287 2.22 -6.62 9.13
N TYR A 288 1.11 -6.32 8.43
CA TYR A 288 0.92 -5.02 7.80
C TYR A 288 0.97 -3.88 8.81
N ALA A 289 0.25 -4.01 9.92
CA ALA A 289 0.22 -3.00 10.97
C ALA A 289 1.61 -2.78 11.61
N GLU A 290 2.32 -3.84 11.96
CA GLU A 290 3.56 -3.76 12.77
C GLU A 290 4.83 -3.56 11.94
N ARG A 291 4.89 -4.14 10.71
CA ARG A 291 6.12 -4.15 9.89
C ARG A 291 6.08 -3.17 8.74
N VAL A 292 4.88 -2.89 8.22
CA VAL A 292 4.69 -1.94 7.11
C VAL A 292 4.18 -0.60 7.61
N ASN A 293 3.59 -0.58 8.83
CA ASN A 293 2.99 0.59 9.46
C ASN A 293 1.87 1.21 8.61
N GLU A 294 1.11 0.35 7.93
CA GLU A 294 -0.15 0.70 7.29
C GLU A 294 -1.32 0.29 8.20
N TYR A 295 -2.48 0.91 7.99
CA TYR A 295 -3.69 0.60 8.76
C TYR A 295 -4.24 -0.76 8.30
N PRO A 296 -4.49 -1.70 9.22
CA PRO A 296 -5.17 -2.95 8.88
C PRO A 296 -6.62 -2.66 8.45
N LEU A 297 -7.16 -3.51 7.59
CA LEU A 297 -8.56 -3.44 7.15
C LEU A 297 -9.47 -4.35 7.98
N LYS A 298 -8.91 -5.31 8.68
CA LYS A 298 -9.63 -6.17 9.61
C LYS A 298 -9.78 -5.46 10.96
N GLU A 299 -11.00 -5.20 11.38
CA GLU A 299 -11.32 -4.39 12.56
C GLU A 299 -10.76 -4.96 13.87
N SER A 300 -10.57 -6.30 13.95
CA SER A 300 -10.00 -6.96 15.14
C SER A 300 -8.51 -6.71 15.33
N VAL A 301 -7.81 -6.20 14.30
CA VAL A 301 -6.36 -6.02 14.33
C VAL A 301 -6.01 -4.57 14.67
N ALA A 302 -5.25 -4.39 15.75
CA ALA A 302 -4.81 -3.08 16.18
C ALA A 302 -3.75 -2.47 15.24
N ILE A 303 -3.74 -1.15 15.12
CA ILE A 303 -2.64 -0.39 14.50
C ILE A 303 -1.36 -0.51 15.35
N SER A 304 -0.18 -0.29 14.74
CA SER A 304 1.07 -0.24 15.50
C SER A 304 1.11 0.97 16.45
N GLU A 305 1.88 0.86 17.54
CA GLU A 305 2.08 1.96 18.49
C GLU A 305 2.60 3.23 17.80
N ILE A 306 3.53 3.05 16.83
CA ILE A 306 4.10 4.18 16.09
C ILE A 306 3.05 4.92 15.26
N VAL A 307 2.13 4.20 14.62
CA VAL A 307 1.01 4.80 13.88
C VAL A 307 0.03 5.47 14.83
N GLY A 308 -0.27 4.83 15.96
CA GLY A 308 -1.14 5.38 17.01
C GLY A 308 -0.61 6.66 17.64
N SER A 309 0.72 6.83 17.69
CA SER A 309 1.36 8.03 18.28
C SER A 309 1.11 9.32 17.49
N TRP A 310 0.70 9.24 16.24
CA TRP A 310 0.41 10.44 15.42
C TRP A 310 -1.01 10.97 15.62
N GLY A 311 -1.86 10.26 16.34
CA GLY A 311 -3.26 10.60 16.55
C GLY A 311 -4.22 9.64 15.84
N LYS A 312 -5.52 9.92 15.96
CA LYS A 312 -6.56 9.06 15.40
C LYS A 312 -6.89 9.45 13.97
N LEU A 313 -6.77 8.50 13.04
CA LEU A 313 -7.27 8.65 11.68
C LEU A 313 -8.81 8.62 11.68
N LYS A 314 -9.44 9.69 11.16
CA LYS A 314 -10.78 9.64 10.62
C LYS A 314 -10.67 9.54 9.11
N ALA A 315 -10.86 8.35 8.57
CA ALA A 315 -10.77 8.13 7.14
C ALA A 315 -11.98 8.74 6.42
N ASP A 316 -11.75 9.33 5.25
CA ASP A 316 -12.82 9.68 4.32
C ASP A 316 -13.51 8.39 3.85
N THR A 317 -14.84 8.39 3.85
CA THR A 317 -15.68 7.24 3.48
C THR A 317 -16.08 7.21 2.00
N LEU A 318 -15.49 8.09 1.19
CA LEU A 318 -15.75 8.12 -0.24
C LEU A 318 -15.43 6.77 -0.90
N ALA A 319 -16.38 6.27 -1.70
CA ALA A 319 -16.21 5.00 -2.40
C ALA A 319 -14.98 5.00 -3.31
N PHE A 320 -14.16 3.96 -3.22
CA PHE A 320 -12.92 3.85 -3.99
C PHE A 320 -13.13 3.86 -5.50
N ASP A 321 -14.21 3.26 -6.00
CA ASP A 321 -14.57 3.28 -7.42
C ASP A 321 -14.86 4.71 -7.90
N ARG A 322 -15.48 5.55 -7.04
CA ARG A 322 -15.70 6.96 -7.37
C ARG A 322 -14.37 7.71 -7.52
N ILE A 323 -13.42 7.48 -6.61
CA ILE A 323 -12.06 8.05 -6.72
C ILE A 323 -11.41 7.56 -8.02
N ALA A 324 -11.45 6.25 -8.28
CA ALA A 324 -10.84 5.66 -9.47
C ALA A 324 -11.42 6.25 -10.77
N SER A 325 -12.75 6.43 -10.86
CA SER A 325 -13.42 6.99 -12.05
C SER A 325 -13.04 8.44 -12.37
N LEU A 326 -12.59 9.21 -11.37
CA LEU A 326 -12.22 10.63 -11.52
C LEU A 326 -10.72 10.86 -11.76
N ARG A 327 -9.89 9.81 -11.75
CA ARG A 327 -8.43 9.97 -11.86
C ARG A 327 -7.97 10.57 -13.19
N LYS A 328 -8.62 10.19 -14.30
CA LYS A 328 -8.31 10.80 -15.60
C LYS A 328 -8.54 12.30 -15.56
N LYS A 329 -9.68 12.74 -15.04
CA LYS A 329 -10.00 14.16 -14.89
C LYS A 329 -9.02 14.87 -13.96
N ALA A 330 -8.64 14.24 -12.86
CA ALA A 330 -7.63 14.79 -11.95
C ALA A 330 -6.27 14.97 -12.64
N SER A 331 -5.84 14.01 -13.46
CA SER A 331 -4.60 14.12 -14.26
C SER A 331 -4.69 15.28 -15.26
N GLU A 332 -5.81 15.41 -15.99
CA GLU A 332 -6.05 16.51 -16.93
C GLU A 332 -5.99 17.88 -16.23
N ILE A 333 -6.55 17.99 -15.03
CA ILE A 333 -6.47 19.23 -14.23
C ILE A 333 -5.03 19.53 -13.80
N MET A 334 -4.26 18.55 -13.33
CA MET A 334 -2.85 18.75 -12.96
C MET A 334 -2.01 19.24 -14.15
N ASP A 335 -2.25 18.68 -15.35
CA ASP A 335 -1.59 19.15 -16.59
C ASP A 335 -2.04 20.58 -16.97
N LYS A 336 -3.34 20.82 -16.96
CA LYS A 336 -3.92 22.14 -17.29
C LYS A 336 -3.38 23.26 -16.41
N VAL A 337 -3.23 23.01 -15.10
CA VAL A 337 -2.64 23.99 -14.19
C VAL A 337 -1.11 24.05 -14.28
N GLY A 338 -0.48 23.09 -14.94
CA GLY A 338 0.98 22.97 -15.03
C GLY A 338 1.62 22.78 -13.65
N PHE A 339 1.04 21.91 -12.82
CA PHE A 339 1.46 21.74 -11.42
C PHE A 339 2.96 21.45 -11.31
N ASP A 340 3.49 20.59 -12.17
CA ASP A 340 4.87 20.13 -12.15
C ASP A 340 5.88 21.17 -12.71
N SER A 341 5.40 22.30 -13.25
CA SER A 341 6.30 23.41 -13.58
C SER A 341 6.80 24.17 -12.34
N GLY A 342 6.17 23.94 -11.19
CA GLY A 342 6.50 24.64 -9.94
C GLY A 342 5.75 25.96 -9.78
N PRO A 343 6.09 26.74 -8.72
CA PRO A 343 5.45 28.04 -8.50
C PRO A 343 5.66 28.92 -9.73
N GLY A 344 4.56 29.52 -10.21
CA GLY A 344 4.66 30.53 -11.27
C GLY A 344 5.32 31.80 -10.72
N ASN A 345 6.10 32.45 -11.56
CA ASN A 345 6.58 33.80 -11.30
C ASN A 345 5.42 34.78 -11.36
#